data_7a998daa595c93152263bc68cefa58a1
#
_entry.id   7a998daa595c93152263bc68cefa58a1
#
_cell.length_a   1.000
_cell.length_b   1.000
_cell.length_c   1.000
_cell.angle_alpha   90.00
_cell.angle_beta   90.00
_cell.angle_gamma   90.00
#
_symmetry.space_group_name_H-M   'P 1'
#
loop_
_entity.id
_entity.type
_entity.pdbx_description
1 polymer ?
#
loop_
_entity_poly.entity_id
_entity_poly.type
_entity_poly.pdbx_seq_one_letter_code
_entity_poly.pdbx_strand_id
1 'polypeptide(L)'
;MKARYLSLLAGLAVCIYGMVVVAFSHQSVDIGLTCAFGTTIRAVNAAKLLGELATGGGPEVGDTVLSVNGLPIDTWSSFLRAIHSLPEAAASAPKVETPVLPELDRLASSGTQLVRSSQNDLVRVVYQPAAGGLPRSCWCIVGSPPTSEFVPTVAWFFVKLSLFAVGALVYWRRPSDRSAHRFFWLCVCTVGAFMGGYHWIRIASSPTMVVIFMVCAMMLPSVSLHFYLVFPQPKAFLERHPWWTLGLIYGIPGAMLLVMIVTLIGLIASFRLGFDAGIVAAWSTALVREIFCALPLAAALFAGCLASLMHSFLTSIPGSQPRNQVKWIFGGAVAAAFPITYTLFLAAARPDQFGFGGATWPMFFASLCITLGYGI
;
A
#
# COMPACT_ATOMS: atom_id res chain seq x y z
N MET A 1 30.10 16.29 8.59
CA MET A 1 30.29 14.93 8.04
C MET A 1 29.31 13.90 8.59
N LYS A 2 29.12 13.77 9.91
CA LYS A 2 28.25 12.76 10.53
C LYS A 2 26.80 12.76 10.04
N ALA A 3 26.14 13.93 9.93
CA ALA A 3 24.75 14.04 9.47
C ALA A 3 24.53 13.56 8.01
N ARG A 4 25.53 13.73 7.14
CA ARG A 4 25.46 13.28 5.75
C ARG A 4 25.43 11.75 5.65
N TYR A 5 26.32 11.08 6.38
CA TYR A 5 26.35 9.62 6.39
C TYR A 5 25.08 9.04 7.01
N LEU A 6 24.54 9.66 8.06
CA LEU A 6 23.30 9.23 8.68
C LEU A 6 22.11 9.31 7.70
N SER A 7 22.00 10.41 6.92
CA SER A 7 20.96 10.52 5.89
C SER A 7 21.10 9.45 4.81
N LEU A 8 22.33 9.20 4.32
CA LEU A 8 22.55 8.15 3.31
C LEU A 8 22.26 6.75 3.84
N LEU A 9 22.62 6.47 5.10
CA LEU A 9 22.27 5.21 5.77
C LEU A 9 20.74 5.04 5.91
N ALA A 10 20.02 6.09 6.30
CA ALA A 10 18.57 6.06 6.35
C ALA A 10 17.95 5.79 4.97
N GLY A 11 18.49 6.41 3.91
CA GLY A 11 18.05 6.13 2.55
C GLY A 11 18.33 4.70 2.11
N LEU A 12 19.51 4.17 2.44
CA LEU A 12 19.85 2.77 2.18
C LEU A 12 18.93 1.81 2.92
N ALA A 13 18.59 2.11 4.18
CA ALA A 13 17.64 1.31 4.96
C ALA A 13 16.26 1.24 4.30
N VAL A 14 15.78 2.34 3.70
CA VAL A 14 14.51 2.34 2.95
C VAL A 14 14.63 1.57 1.63
N CYS A 15 15.78 1.57 0.96
CA CYS A 15 16.01 0.70 -0.21
C CYS A 15 16.00 -0.79 0.19
N ILE A 16 16.64 -1.14 1.31
CA ILE A 16 16.59 -2.51 1.88
C ILE A 16 15.14 -2.87 2.23
N TYR A 17 14.40 -1.96 2.85
CA TYR A 17 12.96 -2.15 3.08
C TYR A 17 12.21 -2.47 1.78
N GLY A 18 12.46 -1.75 0.69
CA GLY A 18 11.85 -2.03 -0.61
C GLY A 18 12.15 -3.45 -1.12
N MET A 19 13.39 -3.93 -0.98
CA MET A 19 13.77 -5.31 -1.33
C MET A 19 13.05 -6.33 -0.44
N VAL A 20 12.97 -6.06 0.86
CA VAL A 20 12.27 -6.93 1.82
C VAL A 20 10.77 -7.00 1.50
N VAL A 21 10.14 -5.88 1.12
CA VAL A 21 8.72 -5.86 0.69
C VAL A 21 8.52 -6.74 -0.55
N VAL A 22 9.41 -6.67 -1.54
CA VAL A 22 9.34 -7.53 -2.75
C VAL A 22 9.43 -9.01 -2.36
N ALA A 23 10.43 -9.38 -1.56
CA ALA A 23 10.63 -10.77 -1.12
C ALA A 23 9.45 -11.27 -0.28
N PHE A 24 8.98 -10.47 0.67
CA PHE A 24 7.85 -10.79 1.54
C PHE A 24 6.55 -10.97 0.74
N SER A 25 6.29 -10.07 -0.20
CA SER A 25 5.09 -10.15 -1.04
C SER A 25 5.06 -11.41 -1.91
N HIS A 26 6.23 -11.87 -2.37
CA HIS A 26 6.33 -13.11 -3.13
C HIS A 26 6.12 -14.36 -2.27
N GLN A 27 6.53 -14.32 -1.00
CA GLN A 27 6.37 -15.41 -0.04
C GLN A 27 5.06 -15.36 0.73
N SER A 28 4.26 -14.28 0.58
CA SER A 28 2.99 -14.13 1.30
C SER A 28 1.99 -15.21 0.88
N VAL A 29 1.16 -15.61 1.84
CA VAL A 29 0.09 -16.55 1.59
C VAL A 29 -1.02 -15.90 0.77
N ASP A 30 -1.50 -16.62 -0.24
CA ASP A 30 -2.60 -16.21 -1.10
C ASP A 30 -3.55 -17.40 -1.30
N ILE A 31 -4.84 -17.19 -1.06
CA ILE A 31 -5.91 -18.17 -1.25
C ILE A 31 -6.75 -17.91 -2.50
N GLY A 32 -6.34 -16.94 -3.33
CA GLY A 32 -7.10 -16.53 -4.52
C GLY A 32 -8.28 -15.61 -4.26
N LEU A 33 -8.59 -15.30 -3.01
CA LEU A 33 -9.63 -14.33 -2.64
C LEU A 33 -8.99 -13.12 -1.98
N THR A 34 -9.34 -11.93 -2.43
CA THR A 34 -8.79 -10.68 -1.87
C THR A 34 -9.92 -9.81 -1.33
N CYS A 35 -9.83 -9.47 -0.05
CA CYS A 35 -10.69 -8.49 0.61
C CYS A 35 -9.88 -7.26 1.01
N ALA A 36 -10.50 -6.06 1.02
CA ALA A 36 -9.86 -4.87 1.53
C ALA A 36 -10.83 -3.89 2.17
N PHE A 37 -10.38 -3.34 3.28
CA PHE A 37 -11.13 -2.40 4.12
C PHE A 37 -12.48 -2.94 4.61
N GLY A 38 -12.77 -4.22 4.34
CA GLY A 38 -13.99 -4.93 4.70
C GLY A 38 -13.87 -6.42 4.42
N THR A 39 -14.99 -7.14 4.53
CA THR A 39 -15.07 -8.60 4.30
C THR A 39 -15.60 -8.96 2.91
N THR A 40 -15.93 -7.95 2.09
CA THR A 40 -16.41 -8.15 0.73
C THR A 40 -15.25 -8.53 -0.20
N ILE A 41 -15.44 -9.53 -1.03
CA ILE A 41 -14.48 -10.00 -2.03
C ILE A 41 -14.32 -8.93 -3.11
N ARG A 42 -13.09 -8.51 -3.35
CA ARG A 42 -12.72 -7.49 -4.34
C ARG A 42 -12.04 -8.07 -5.58
N ALA A 43 -11.36 -9.18 -5.41
CA ALA A 43 -10.75 -9.91 -6.52
C ALA A 43 -10.79 -11.41 -6.26
N VAL A 44 -10.98 -12.17 -7.33
CA VAL A 44 -11.02 -13.63 -7.32
C VAL A 44 -10.01 -14.14 -8.35
N ASN A 45 -9.09 -15.00 -7.90
CA ASN A 45 -8.21 -15.75 -8.79
C ASN A 45 -8.79 -17.16 -8.98
N ALA A 46 -9.49 -17.33 -10.09
CA ALA A 46 -10.16 -18.58 -10.42
C ALA A 46 -9.23 -19.82 -10.46
N ALA A 47 -7.94 -19.62 -10.76
CA ALA A 47 -6.95 -20.71 -10.79
C ALA A 47 -6.66 -21.31 -9.40
N LYS A 48 -7.08 -20.64 -8.33
CA LYS A 48 -6.92 -21.11 -6.94
C LYS A 48 -8.20 -21.68 -6.32
N LEU A 49 -9.29 -21.72 -7.08
CA LEU A 49 -10.55 -22.31 -6.63
C LEU A 49 -10.67 -23.76 -7.10
N LEU A 50 -11.02 -24.64 -6.18
CA LEU A 50 -11.23 -26.06 -6.50
C LEU A 50 -12.72 -26.32 -6.76
N GLY A 51 -13.04 -26.79 -7.96
CA GLY A 51 -14.28 -27.53 -8.28
C GLY A 51 -15.53 -26.77 -8.65
N GLU A 52 -15.69 -25.48 -8.38
CA GLU A 52 -16.99 -24.81 -8.64
C GLU A 52 -17.06 -23.98 -9.92
N LEU A 53 -15.96 -23.71 -10.60
CA LEU A 53 -15.97 -23.06 -11.90
C LEU A 53 -16.68 -23.88 -12.99
N ALA A 54 -16.71 -25.21 -12.84
CA ALA A 54 -17.40 -26.11 -13.78
C ALA A 54 -18.93 -26.06 -13.63
N THR A 55 -19.47 -25.58 -12.49
CA THR A 55 -20.91 -25.56 -12.18
C THR A 55 -21.49 -24.16 -12.03
N GLY A 56 -20.71 -23.09 -12.22
CA GLY A 56 -21.18 -21.71 -12.18
C GLY A 56 -21.52 -21.17 -10.78
N GLY A 57 -20.94 -21.75 -9.70
CA GLY A 57 -21.31 -21.43 -8.34
C GLY A 57 -20.18 -20.95 -7.41
N GLY A 58 -19.00 -20.61 -7.93
CA GLY A 58 -17.87 -20.12 -7.13
C GLY A 58 -18.07 -18.70 -6.56
N PRO A 59 -17.20 -18.26 -5.60
CA PRO A 59 -17.27 -16.92 -5.06
C PRO A 59 -16.98 -15.87 -6.14
N GLU A 60 -17.76 -14.81 -6.13
CA GLU A 60 -17.68 -13.70 -7.08
C GLU A 60 -17.27 -12.39 -6.39
N VAL A 61 -16.85 -11.41 -7.19
CA VAL A 61 -16.62 -10.05 -6.70
C VAL A 61 -17.93 -9.46 -6.20
N GLY A 62 -17.92 -8.98 -4.96
CA GLY A 62 -19.12 -8.47 -4.28
C GLY A 62 -19.64 -9.40 -3.19
N ASP A 63 -19.31 -10.69 -3.21
CA ASP A 63 -19.66 -11.62 -2.16
C ASP A 63 -18.94 -11.28 -0.84
N THR A 64 -19.50 -11.69 0.27
CA THR A 64 -18.95 -11.38 1.60
C THR A 64 -18.38 -12.66 2.24
N VAL A 65 -17.11 -12.64 2.64
CA VAL A 65 -16.49 -13.75 3.36
C VAL A 65 -17.01 -13.77 4.79
N LEU A 66 -17.50 -14.94 5.23
CA LEU A 66 -18.01 -15.18 6.58
C LEU A 66 -17.03 -15.94 7.45
N SER A 67 -16.30 -16.90 6.89
CA SER A 67 -15.27 -17.62 7.63
C SER A 67 -14.16 -18.14 6.71
N VAL A 68 -12.94 -18.26 7.25
CA VAL A 68 -11.77 -18.89 6.62
C VAL A 68 -11.19 -19.87 7.62
N ASN A 69 -11.00 -21.11 7.22
CA ASN A 69 -10.52 -22.17 8.12
C ASN A 69 -11.37 -22.30 9.42
N GLY A 70 -12.69 -22.08 9.33
CA GLY A 70 -13.59 -22.09 10.48
C GLY A 70 -13.51 -20.88 11.40
N LEU A 71 -12.56 -19.96 11.18
CA LEU A 71 -12.46 -18.71 11.94
C LEU A 71 -13.47 -17.69 11.38
N PRO A 72 -14.33 -17.08 12.21
CA PRO A 72 -15.29 -16.08 11.76
C PRO A 72 -14.58 -14.82 11.30
N ILE A 73 -15.10 -14.20 10.23
CA ILE A 73 -14.53 -13.00 9.60
C ILE A 73 -15.54 -11.87 9.72
N ASP A 74 -15.36 -11.02 10.73
CA ASP A 74 -16.22 -9.86 10.99
C ASP A 74 -15.59 -8.55 10.48
N THR A 75 -14.27 -8.55 10.29
CA THR A 75 -13.50 -7.36 9.87
C THR A 75 -12.43 -7.75 8.86
N TRP A 76 -11.90 -6.75 8.16
CA TRP A 76 -10.74 -6.95 7.29
C TRP A 76 -9.51 -7.47 8.05
N SER A 77 -9.28 -6.97 9.26
CA SER A 77 -8.15 -7.42 10.08
C SER A 77 -8.30 -8.88 10.54
N SER A 78 -9.52 -9.38 10.81
CA SER A 78 -9.76 -10.79 11.09
C SER A 78 -9.52 -11.68 9.86
N PHE A 79 -9.87 -11.18 8.66
CA PHE A 79 -9.55 -11.86 7.40
C PHE A 79 -8.03 -12.01 7.19
N LEU A 80 -7.27 -10.91 7.35
CA LEU A 80 -5.80 -10.96 7.21
C LEU A 80 -5.16 -11.90 8.24
N ARG A 81 -5.63 -11.87 9.48
CA ARG A 81 -5.16 -12.78 10.53
C ARG A 81 -5.44 -14.22 10.18
N ALA A 82 -6.65 -14.55 9.72
CA ALA A 82 -7.02 -15.91 9.33
C ALA A 82 -6.11 -16.43 8.22
N ILE A 83 -5.83 -15.64 7.19
CA ILE A 83 -4.91 -16.01 6.10
C ILE A 83 -3.48 -16.21 6.64
N HIS A 84 -3.01 -15.31 7.50
CA HIS A 84 -1.64 -15.39 8.02
C HIS A 84 -1.42 -16.62 8.93
N SER A 85 -2.46 -17.12 9.59
CA SER A 85 -2.38 -18.33 10.41
C SER A 85 -2.45 -19.66 9.63
N LEU A 86 -2.76 -19.62 8.32
CA LEU A 86 -2.91 -20.83 7.50
C LEU A 86 -1.64 -21.71 7.43
N PRO A 87 -0.41 -21.18 7.29
CA PRO A 87 0.77 -22.03 7.25
C PRO A 87 1.01 -22.83 8.52
N GLU A 88 0.77 -22.22 9.69
CA GLU A 88 0.87 -22.89 10.99
C GLU A 88 -0.20 -23.95 11.14
N ALA A 89 -1.44 -23.63 10.77
CA ALA A 89 -2.56 -24.56 10.80
C ALA A 89 -2.36 -25.72 9.81
N ALA A 90 -1.77 -25.48 8.63
CA ALA A 90 -1.48 -26.50 7.63
C ALA A 90 -0.47 -27.54 8.12
N ALA A 91 0.44 -27.18 9.02
CA ALA A 91 1.40 -28.12 9.58
C ALA A 91 0.75 -29.28 10.36
N SER A 92 -0.43 -29.05 10.96
CA SER A 92 -1.23 -30.02 11.73
C SER A 92 -2.44 -30.58 10.97
N ALA A 93 -2.66 -30.17 9.72
CA ALA A 93 -3.81 -30.59 8.93
C ALA A 93 -3.71 -32.04 8.44
N PRO A 94 -4.85 -32.75 8.30
CA PRO A 94 -4.88 -34.11 7.77
C PRO A 94 -4.36 -34.15 6.33
N LYS A 95 -3.59 -35.19 6.01
CA LYS A 95 -3.06 -35.42 4.65
C LYS A 95 -4.05 -36.22 3.82
N VAL A 96 -4.31 -35.74 2.62
CA VAL A 96 -5.14 -36.42 1.61
C VAL A 96 -4.32 -36.56 0.33
N GLU A 97 -4.23 -37.75 -0.24
CA GLU A 97 -3.39 -38.00 -1.42
C GLU A 97 -3.94 -37.32 -2.68
N THR A 98 -5.23 -37.46 -2.92
CA THR A 98 -5.94 -36.86 -4.06
C THR A 98 -7.18 -36.14 -3.59
N PRO A 99 -7.17 -34.81 -3.50
CA PRO A 99 -8.34 -34.07 -3.03
C PRO A 99 -9.44 -34.05 -4.10
N VAL A 100 -10.42 -34.94 -3.94
CA VAL A 100 -11.64 -34.95 -4.77
C VAL A 100 -12.76 -34.26 -3.99
N LEU A 101 -13.57 -33.42 -4.65
CA LEU A 101 -14.64 -32.65 -4.01
C LEU A 101 -15.53 -33.46 -3.07
N PRO A 102 -16.06 -34.65 -3.43
CA PRO A 102 -16.90 -35.45 -2.53
C PRO A 102 -16.21 -35.88 -1.23
N GLU A 103 -14.90 -36.07 -1.27
CA GLU A 103 -14.09 -36.41 -0.10
C GLU A 103 -13.86 -35.18 0.78
N LEU A 104 -13.55 -34.04 0.16
CA LEU A 104 -13.40 -32.75 0.85
C LEU A 104 -14.68 -32.34 1.54
N ASP A 105 -15.84 -32.55 0.92
CA ASP A 105 -17.15 -32.24 1.53
C ASP A 105 -17.48 -33.18 2.69
N ARG A 106 -17.07 -34.44 2.63
CA ARG A 106 -17.16 -35.36 3.78
C ARG A 106 -16.28 -34.91 4.96
N LEU A 107 -15.04 -34.50 4.66
CA LEU A 107 -14.12 -33.95 5.66
C LEU A 107 -14.65 -32.63 6.24
N ALA A 108 -15.24 -31.79 5.42
CA ALA A 108 -15.89 -30.57 5.89
C ALA A 108 -17.07 -30.87 6.85
N SER A 109 -17.88 -31.88 6.55
CA SER A 109 -18.99 -32.28 7.41
C SER A 109 -18.53 -32.88 8.74
N SER A 110 -17.31 -33.43 8.82
CA SER A 110 -16.65 -33.88 10.06
C SER A 110 -15.91 -32.76 10.81
N GLY A 111 -16.02 -31.50 10.35
CA GLY A 111 -15.41 -30.33 11.00
C GLY A 111 -14.02 -29.94 10.46
N THR A 112 -13.47 -30.68 9.49
CA THR A 112 -12.17 -30.37 8.90
C THR A 112 -12.30 -29.17 7.96
N GLN A 113 -11.53 -28.12 8.22
CA GLN A 113 -11.57 -26.85 7.46
C GLN A 113 -10.30 -26.62 6.63
N LEU A 114 -9.24 -27.38 6.89
CA LEU A 114 -7.95 -27.29 6.22
C LEU A 114 -7.42 -28.70 5.95
N VAL A 115 -6.98 -28.95 4.73
CA VAL A 115 -6.52 -30.26 4.26
C VAL A 115 -5.17 -30.07 3.55
N ARG A 116 -4.24 -30.94 3.85
CA ARG A 116 -2.94 -30.99 3.19
C ARG A 116 -2.93 -32.05 2.07
N SER A 117 -2.64 -31.63 0.85
CA SER A 117 -2.44 -32.55 -0.26
C SER A 117 -0.96 -32.70 -0.61
N SER A 118 -0.63 -33.72 -1.40
CA SER A 118 0.71 -33.90 -1.96
C SER A 118 1.16 -32.74 -2.85
N GLN A 119 0.23 -32.00 -3.44
CA GLN A 119 0.50 -30.90 -4.36
C GLN A 119 0.26 -29.53 -3.74
N ASN A 120 -0.81 -29.37 -2.94
CA ASN A 120 -1.24 -28.07 -2.40
C ASN A 120 -1.98 -28.23 -1.07
N ASP A 121 -1.89 -27.25 -0.22
CA ASP A 121 -2.75 -27.12 0.95
C ASP A 121 -4.09 -26.50 0.51
N LEU A 122 -5.22 -26.98 1.06
CA LEU A 122 -6.56 -26.54 0.71
C LEU A 122 -7.28 -26.02 1.94
N VAL A 123 -7.86 -24.84 1.85
CA VAL A 123 -8.65 -24.23 2.93
C VAL A 123 -10.09 -24.04 2.50
N ARG A 124 -11.02 -24.35 3.41
CA ARG A 124 -12.44 -24.06 3.22
C ARG A 124 -12.74 -22.62 3.57
N VAL A 125 -13.42 -21.93 2.66
CA VAL A 125 -13.94 -20.58 2.84
C VAL A 125 -15.45 -20.61 2.74
N VAL A 126 -16.13 -19.99 3.70
CA VAL A 126 -17.59 -19.80 3.68
C VAL A 126 -17.85 -18.35 3.33
N TYR A 127 -18.76 -18.12 2.39
CA TYR A 127 -19.12 -16.81 1.90
C TYR A 127 -20.62 -16.66 1.70
N GLN A 128 -21.08 -15.40 1.76
CA GLN A 128 -22.46 -15.00 1.49
C GLN A 128 -22.50 -14.37 0.09
N PRO A 129 -23.28 -14.93 -0.85
CA PRO A 129 -23.47 -14.32 -2.17
C PRO A 129 -24.06 -12.91 -2.08
N ALA A 130 -23.57 -12.00 -2.91
CA ALA A 130 -24.08 -10.62 -2.99
C ALA A 130 -25.56 -10.56 -3.41
N ALA A 131 -26.01 -11.51 -4.22
CA ALA A 131 -27.40 -11.66 -4.63
C ALA A 131 -28.33 -12.13 -3.50
N GLY A 132 -27.79 -12.41 -2.30
CA GLY A 132 -28.53 -13.02 -1.20
C GLY A 132 -28.64 -14.55 -1.30
N GLY A 133 -29.34 -15.16 -0.36
CA GLY A 133 -29.51 -16.60 -0.31
C GLY A 133 -28.79 -17.25 0.90
N LEU A 134 -28.60 -18.55 0.86
CA LEU A 134 -27.87 -19.27 1.91
C LEU A 134 -26.37 -19.11 1.77
N PRO A 135 -25.61 -19.09 2.88
CA PRO A 135 -24.16 -19.15 2.83
C PRO A 135 -23.67 -20.34 2.02
N ARG A 136 -22.64 -20.10 1.20
CA ARG A 136 -21.99 -21.14 0.39
C ARG A 136 -20.57 -21.36 0.87
N SER A 137 -19.98 -22.47 0.49
CA SER A 137 -18.59 -22.76 0.79
C SER A 137 -17.82 -23.19 -0.45
N CYS A 138 -16.55 -22.83 -0.50
CA CYS A 138 -15.62 -23.28 -1.54
C CYS A 138 -14.30 -23.73 -0.92
N TRP A 139 -13.56 -24.54 -1.67
CA TRP A 139 -12.21 -24.92 -1.32
C TRP A 139 -11.21 -24.07 -2.13
N CYS A 140 -10.29 -23.42 -1.42
CA CYS A 140 -9.28 -22.55 -2.00
C CYS A 140 -7.88 -23.16 -1.85
N ILE A 141 -7.06 -23.08 -2.89
CA ILE A 141 -5.66 -23.50 -2.86
C ILE A 141 -4.87 -22.46 -2.09
N VAL A 142 -4.19 -22.90 -1.03
CA VAL A 142 -3.26 -22.08 -0.26
C VAL A 142 -1.88 -22.13 -0.90
N GLY A 143 -1.34 -20.99 -1.30
CA GLY A 143 -0.04 -20.97 -1.95
C GLY A 143 0.51 -19.55 -2.09
N SER A 144 1.62 -19.41 -2.80
CA SER A 144 2.20 -18.10 -3.14
C SER A 144 1.39 -17.39 -4.24
N PRO A 145 1.53 -16.07 -4.36
CA PRO A 145 0.97 -15.31 -5.48
C PRO A 145 1.51 -15.78 -6.84
N PRO A 146 0.76 -15.54 -7.93
CA PRO A 146 1.21 -15.91 -9.26
C PRO A 146 2.48 -15.14 -9.64
N THR A 147 3.41 -15.82 -10.32
CA THR A 147 4.68 -15.22 -10.78
C THR A 147 4.49 -14.07 -11.75
N SER A 148 3.34 -14.01 -12.45
CA SER A 148 2.98 -12.89 -13.33
C SER A 148 2.88 -11.55 -12.59
N GLU A 149 2.62 -11.53 -11.29
CA GLU A 149 2.62 -10.32 -10.47
C GLU A 149 4.03 -9.90 -10.02
N PHE A 150 4.99 -10.81 -10.07
CA PHE A 150 6.36 -10.55 -9.62
C PHE A 150 7.13 -9.67 -10.61
N VAL A 151 7.00 -9.91 -11.93
CA VAL A 151 7.73 -9.15 -12.96
C VAL A 151 7.42 -7.63 -12.91
N PRO A 152 6.15 -7.20 -12.88
CA PRO A 152 5.82 -5.78 -12.70
C PRO A 152 6.38 -5.19 -11.39
N THR A 153 6.37 -5.97 -10.31
CA THR A 153 6.91 -5.58 -9.01
C THR A 153 8.40 -5.26 -9.06
N VAL A 154 9.19 -6.15 -9.69
CA VAL A 154 10.64 -5.97 -9.85
C VAL A 154 10.93 -4.76 -10.75
N ALA A 155 10.24 -4.63 -11.88
CA ALA A 155 10.38 -3.47 -12.77
C ALA A 155 10.07 -2.16 -12.03
N TRP A 156 9.01 -2.15 -11.23
CA TRP A 156 8.63 -1.02 -10.40
C TRP A 156 9.70 -0.66 -9.36
N PHE A 157 10.26 -1.66 -8.69
CA PHE A 157 11.36 -1.46 -7.74
C PHE A 157 12.57 -0.81 -8.41
N PHE A 158 12.98 -1.26 -9.60
CA PHE A 158 14.10 -0.66 -10.33
C PHE A 158 13.85 0.79 -10.73
N VAL A 159 12.64 1.15 -11.14
CA VAL A 159 12.26 2.55 -11.40
C VAL A 159 12.42 3.41 -10.15
N LYS A 160 12.04 2.90 -8.97
CA LYS A 160 12.20 3.64 -7.71
C LYS A 160 13.66 3.71 -7.27
N LEU A 161 14.40 2.63 -7.45
CA LEU A 161 15.83 2.60 -7.15
C LEU A 161 16.64 3.57 -8.03
N SER A 162 16.28 3.71 -9.32
CA SER A 162 16.93 4.69 -10.20
C SER A 162 16.67 6.14 -9.74
N LEU A 163 15.43 6.46 -9.33
CA LEU A 163 15.11 7.77 -8.76
C LEU A 163 15.91 8.02 -7.46
N PHE A 164 15.99 7.03 -6.58
CA PHE A 164 16.79 7.12 -5.37
C PHE A 164 18.28 7.35 -5.69
N ALA A 165 18.84 6.62 -6.65
CA ALA A 165 20.23 6.76 -7.06
C ALA A 165 20.54 8.19 -7.56
N VAL A 166 19.63 8.79 -8.35
CA VAL A 166 19.74 10.20 -8.78
C VAL A 166 19.70 11.13 -7.56
N GLY A 167 18.75 10.97 -6.65
CA GLY A 167 18.66 11.78 -5.44
C GLY A 167 19.89 11.67 -4.54
N ALA A 168 20.41 10.44 -4.36
CA ALA A 168 21.63 10.18 -3.59
C ALA A 168 22.86 10.81 -4.24
N LEU A 169 23.00 10.72 -5.56
CA LEU A 169 24.10 11.31 -6.31
C LEU A 169 24.09 12.86 -6.21
N VAL A 170 22.93 13.47 -6.39
CA VAL A 170 22.76 14.93 -6.26
C VAL A 170 23.13 15.38 -4.85
N TYR A 171 22.63 14.71 -3.83
CA TYR A 171 22.96 15.02 -2.43
C TYR A 171 24.45 14.76 -2.11
N TRP A 172 25.02 13.70 -2.68
CA TRP A 172 26.43 13.41 -2.52
C TRP A 172 27.32 14.51 -3.07
N ARG A 173 26.97 15.05 -4.24
CA ARG A 173 27.75 16.11 -4.92
C ARG A 173 27.54 17.50 -4.31
N ARG A 174 26.34 17.77 -3.76
CA ARG A 174 25.96 19.09 -3.22
C ARG A 174 25.39 18.98 -1.80
N PRO A 175 26.18 18.54 -0.79
CA PRO A 175 25.65 18.25 0.54
C PRO A 175 25.25 19.48 1.35
N SER A 176 25.73 20.69 0.99
CA SER A 176 25.35 21.95 1.64
C SER A 176 24.12 22.61 1.00
N ASP A 177 23.68 22.13 -0.15
CA ASP A 177 22.51 22.66 -0.86
C ASP A 177 21.22 22.14 -0.18
N ARG A 178 20.40 23.09 0.28
CA ARG A 178 19.11 22.79 0.92
C ARG A 178 18.16 22.06 -0.03
N SER A 179 18.14 22.43 -1.31
CA SER A 179 17.29 21.79 -2.32
C SER A 179 17.72 20.35 -2.57
N ALA A 180 19.04 20.09 -2.70
CA ALA A 180 19.58 18.73 -2.85
C ALA A 180 19.23 17.82 -1.65
N HIS A 181 19.29 18.35 -0.44
CA HIS A 181 18.91 17.60 0.76
C HIS A 181 17.40 17.27 0.78
N ARG A 182 16.52 18.21 0.41
CA ARG A 182 15.08 17.97 0.34
C ARG A 182 14.72 17.00 -0.78
N PHE A 183 15.37 17.13 -1.93
CA PHE A 183 15.21 16.20 -3.05
C PHE A 183 15.62 14.76 -2.67
N PHE A 184 16.71 14.59 -1.96
CA PHE A 184 17.11 13.28 -1.44
C PHE A 184 16.02 12.65 -0.56
N TRP A 185 15.48 13.40 0.42
CA TRP A 185 14.41 12.89 1.28
C TRP A 185 13.11 12.62 0.52
N LEU A 186 12.81 13.42 -0.50
CA LEU A 186 11.69 13.14 -1.42
C LEU A 186 11.87 11.78 -2.11
N CYS A 187 13.07 11.49 -2.61
CA CYS A 187 13.37 10.20 -3.24
C CYS A 187 13.26 9.05 -2.24
N VAL A 188 13.77 9.21 -1.01
CA VAL A 188 13.67 8.21 0.07
C VAL A 188 12.21 7.91 0.40
N CYS A 189 11.40 8.94 0.67
CA CYS A 189 9.96 8.76 0.96
C CYS A 189 9.23 8.13 -0.23
N THR A 190 9.60 8.48 -1.47
CA THR A 190 9.02 7.90 -2.67
C THR A 190 9.26 6.39 -2.76
N VAL A 191 10.48 5.92 -2.50
CA VAL A 191 10.77 4.47 -2.47
C VAL A 191 9.90 3.78 -1.43
N GLY A 192 9.90 4.25 -0.18
CA GLY A 192 9.15 3.61 0.91
C GLY A 192 7.62 3.61 0.68
N ALA A 193 7.08 4.76 0.27
CA ALA A 193 5.64 4.93 0.05
C ALA A 193 5.14 4.08 -1.13
N PHE A 194 5.83 4.08 -2.26
CA PHE A 194 5.35 3.37 -3.44
C PHE A 194 5.63 1.87 -3.38
N MET A 195 6.73 1.42 -2.78
CA MET A 195 6.98 -0.01 -2.60
C MET A 195 5.98 -0.62 -1.60
N GLY A 196 5.76 0.04 -0.46
CA GLY A 196 4.73 -0.37 0.50
C GLY A 196 3.32 -0.25 -0.07
N GLY A 197 3.00 0.87 -0.75
CA GLY A 197 1.68 1.13 -1.32
C GLY A 197 1.28 0.18 -2.44
N TYR A 198 2.20 -0.28 -3.26
CA TYR A 198 1.90 -1.28 -4.28
C TYR A 198 1.53 -2.65 -3.69
N HIS A 199 2.11 -2.99 -2.55
CA HIS A 199 1.90 -4.26 -1.86
C HIS A 199 1.16 -4.13 -0.53
N TRP A 200 0.43 -3.02 -0.31
CA TRP A 200 -0.14 -2.68 0.99
C TRP A 200 -0.99 -3.79 1.62
N ILE A 201 -1.78 -4.53 0.82
CA ILE A 201 -2.60 -5.64 1.32
C ILE A 201 -1.74 -6.75 1.92
N ARG A 202 -0.62 -7.07 1.27
CA ARG A 202 0.27 -8.16 1.69
C ARG A 202 1.09 -7.77 2.90
N ILE A 203 1.66 -6.55 2.91
CA ILE A 203 2.43 -6.05 4.05
C ILE A 203 1.57 -5.75 5.27
N ALA A 204 0.24 -5.62 5.11
CA ALA A 204 -0.68 -5.38 6.21
C ALA A 204 -0.63 -6.48 7.30
N SER A 205 -0.19 -7.68 6.95
CA SER A 205 0.07 -8.76 7.92
C SER A 205 1.34 -8.54 8.77
N SER A 206 2.25 -7.63 8.36
CA SER A 206 3.51 -7.33 9.05
C SER A 206 3.51 -5.91 9.63
N PRO A 207 3.32 -5.74 10.95
CA PRO A 207 3.25 -4.41 11.57
C PRO A 207 4.47 -3.53 11.29
N THR A 208 5.68 -4.12 11.29
CA THR A 208 6.92 -3.37 11.03
C THR A 208 6.92 -2.78 9.61
N MET A 209 6.52 -3.58 8.61
CA MET A 209 6.46 -3.10 7.21
C MET A 209 5.39 -2.03 7.03
N VAL A 210 4.24 -2.21 7.67
CA VAL A 210 3.14 -1.22 7.66
C VAL A 210 3.59 0.10 8.26
N VAL A 211 4.28 0.11 9.41
CA VAL A 211 4.75 1.35 10.04
C VAL A 211 5.73 2.11 9.14
N ILE A 212 6.71 1.42 8.53
CA ILE A 212 7.65 2.07 7.60
C ILE A 212 6.90 2.66 6.39
N PHE A 213 5.96 1.89 5.83
CA PHE A 213 5.09 2.37 4.75
C PHE A 213 4.31 3.61 5.16
N MET A 214 3.62 3.58 6.32
CA MET A 214 2.81 4.69 6.83
C MET A 214 3.66 5.96 7.01
N VAL A 215 4.85 5.83 7.60
CA VAL A 215 5.78 6.96 7.76
C VAL A 215 6.16 7.55 6.39
N CYS A 216 6.56 6.72 5.45
CA CYS A 216 6.95 7.20 4.12
C CYS A 216 5.76 7.80 3.35
N ALA A 217 4.59 7.15 3.40
CA ALA A 217 3.39 7.60 2.68
C ALA A 217 2.85 8.93 3.23
N MET A 218 2.80 9.08 4.56
CA MET A 218 2.32 10.32 5.19
C MET A 218 3.31 11.48 5.03
N MET A 219 4.62 11.19 5.04
CA MET A 219 5.65 12.22 4.88
C MET A 219 5.88 12.61 3.42
N LEU A 220 5.56 11.76 2.45
CA LEU A 220 5.81 12.03 1.02
C LEU A 220 5.19 13.33 0.52
N PRO A 221 3.89 13.64 0.72
CA PRO A 221 3.30 14.91 0.30
C PRO A 221 3.94 16.12 0.98
N SER A 222 4.26 16.00 2.28
CA SER A 222 4.90 17.05 3.08
C SER A 222 6.31 17.38 2.59
N VAL A 223 7.12 16.34 2.38
CA VAL A 223 8.50 16.51 1.87
C VAL A 223 8.48 17.04 0.43
N SER A 224 7.51 16.60 -0.40
CA SER A 224 7.31 17.11 -1.76
C SER A 224 7.00 18.61 -1.73
N LEU A 225 6.03 19.03 -0.94
CA LEU A 225 5.67 20.45 -0.83
C LEU A 225 6.85 21.28 -0.30
N HIS A 226 7.53 20.81 0.74
CA HIS A 226 8.70 21.52 1.26
C HIS A 226 9.81 21.64 0.21
N PHE A 227 10.08 20.59 -0.59
CA PHE A 227 11.03 20.66 -1.70
C PHE A 227 10.64 21.74 -2.70
N TYR A 228 9.39 21.80 -3.15
CA TYR A 228 8.94 22.79 -4.14
C TYR A 228 8.82 24.22 -3.57
N LEU A 229 8.75 24.38 -2.27
CA LEU A 229 8.83 25.69 -1.61
C LEU A 229 10.29 26.22 -1.57
N VAL A 230 11.27 25.33 -1.59
CA VAL A 230 12.70 25.68 -1.58
C VAL A 230 13.26 25.76 -3.01
N PHE A 231 12.76 24.93 -3.93
CA PHE A 231 13.26 24.81 -5.29
C PHE A 231 12.43 25.64 -6.30
N PRO A 232 13.04 26.32 -7.30
CA PRO A 232 14.48 26.56 -7.50
C PRO A 232 15.03 27.66 -6.60
N GLN A 233 14.15 28.48 -6.02
CA GLN A 233 14.45 29.53 -5.07
C GLN A 233 13.46 29.49 -3.91
N PRO A 234 13.92 29.72 -2.68
CA PRO A 234 13.04 29.73 -1.50
C PRO A 234 11.93 30.76 -1.67
N LYS A 235 10.70 30.38 -1.29
CA LYS A 235 9.55 31.28 -1.32
C LYS A 235 9.60 32.26 -0.15
N ALA A 236 9.29 33.53 -0.40
CA ALA A 236 9.36 34.59 0.60
C ALA A 236 8.57 34.30 1.90
N PHE A 237 7.42 33.64 1.82
CA PHE A 237 6.64 33.31 3.00
C PHE A 237 7.30 32.21 3.86
N LEU A 238 8.05 31.27 3.24
CA LEU A 238 8.83 30.27 3.97
C LEU A 238 9.98 30.92 4.74
N GLU A 239 10.62 31.94 4.16
CA GLU A 239 11.70 32.70 4.83
C GLU A 239 11.17 33.61 5.93
N ARG A 240 9.99 34.23 5.70
CA ARG A 240 9.37 35.17 6.65
C ARG A 240 8.76 34.46 7.87
N HIS A 241 8.17 33.29 7.67
CA HIS A 241 7.46 32.53 8.72
C HIS A 241 7.82 31.03 8.70
N PRO A 242 9.09 30.64 8.90
CA PRO A 242 9.53 29.25 8.72
C PRO A 242 8.84 28.29 9.69
N TRP A 243 8.67 28.67 10.95
CA TRP A 243 8.07 27.81 11.97
C TRP A 243 6.60 27.50 11.71
N TRP A 244 5.82 28.50 11.30
CA TRP A 244 4.41 28.30 10.95
C TRP A 244 4.25 27.45 9.71
N THR A 245 5.04 27.73 8.68
CA THR A 245 5.01 26.98 7.41
C THR A 245 5.39 25.52 7.62
N LEU A 246 6.50 25.27 8.32
CA LEU A 246 6.95 23.90 8.59
C LEU A 246 6.04 23.19 9.59
N GLY A 247 5.54 23.90 10.59
CA GLY A 247 4.55 23.37 11.54
C GLY A 247 3.28 22.89 10.84
N LEU A 248 2.77 23.65 9.87
CA LEU A 248 1.59 23.25 9.09
C LEU A 248 1.89 22.04 8.18
N ILE A 249 3.02 22.08 7.45
CA ILE A 249 3.38 21.06 6.47
C ILE A 249 3.69 19.70 7.13
N TYR A 250 4.35 19.71 8.27
CA TYR A 250 4.78 18.48 8.96
C TYR A 250 3.97 18.17 10.21
N GLY A 251 3.42 19.17 10.89
CA GLY A 251 2.70 18.98 12.16
C GLY A 251 1.38 18.26 11.97
N ILE A 252 0.57 18.65 10.98
CA ILE A 252 -0.72 17.99 10.70
C ILE A 252 -0.51 16.54 10.25
N PRO A 253 0.30 16.24 9.21
CA PRO A 253 0.58 14.86 8.82
C PRO A 253 1.26 14.05 9.92
N GLY A 254 2.15 14.67 10.70
CA GLY A 254 2.83 14.01 11.83
C GLY A 254 1.88 13.65 12.96
N ALA A 255 0.95 14.53 13.32
CA ALA A 255 -0.09 14.24 14.31
C ALA A 255 -1.00 13.10 13.83
N MET A 256 -1.42 13.14 12.58
CA MET A 256 -2.24 12.10 11.98
C MET A 256 -1.50 10.76 11.93
N LEU A 257 -0.22 10.74 11.52
CA LEU A 257 0.62 9.55 11.56
C LEU A 257 0.73 8.97 12.97
N LEU A 258 0.88 9.83 14.00
CA LEU A 258 0.92 9.38 15.38
C LEU A 258 -0.39 8.69 15.79
N VAL A 259 -1.54 9.26 15.45
CA VAL A 259 -2.85 8.66 15.71
C VAL A 259 -2.95 7.31 15.01
N MET A 260 -2.60 7.21 13.73
CA MET A 260 -2.61 5.95 12.97
C MET A 260 -1.70 4.88 13.61
N ILE A 261 -0.52 5.26 14.10
CA ILE A 261 0.39 4.32 14.80
C ILE A 261 -0.24 3.84 16.11
N VAL A 262 -0.83 4.73 16.90
CA VAL A 262 -1.53 4.38 18.15
C VAL A 262 -2.69 3.43 17.88
N THR A 263 -3.50 3.73 16.86
CA THR A 263 -4.62 2.87 16.43
C THR A 263 -4.13 1.50 15.98
N LEU A 264 -3.05 1.42 15.22
CA LEU A 264 -2.43 0.17 14.81
C LEU A 264 -1.93 -0.65 16.00
N ILE A 265 -1.27 0.01 16.97
CA ILE A 265 -0.81 -0.64 18.21
C ILE A 265 -2.01 -1.15 19.01
N GLY A 266 -3.07 -0.37 19.14
CA GLY A 266 -4.32 -0.78 19.81
C GLY A 266 -4.95 -2.00 19.14
N LEU A 267 -5.00 -2.03 17.81
CA LEU A 267 -5.49 -3.17 17.04
C LEU A 267 -4.65 -4.44 17.29
N ILE A 268 -3.31 -4.34 17.24
CA ILE A 268 -2.40 -5.47 17.50
C ILE A 268 -2.54 -5.96 18.94
N ALA A 269 -2.60 -5.04 19.89
CA ALA A 269 -2.76 -5.37 21.31
C ALA A 269 -4.10 -6.07 21.57
N SER A 270 -5.19 -5.61 20.96
CA SER A 270 -6.51 -6.24 21.12
C SER A 270 -6.53 -7.69 20.61
N PHE A 271 -5.82 -7.98 19.50
CA PHE A 271 -5.66 -9.36 19.04
C PHE A 271 -4.79 -10.21 19.97
N ARG A 272 -3.69 -9.66 20.48
CA ARG A 272 -2.77 -10.43 21.36
C ARG A 272 -3.34 -10.70 22.74
N LEU A 273 -4.12 -9.77 23.26
CA LEU A 273 -4.73 -9.88 24.59
C LEU A 273 -6.08 -10.59 24.57
N GLY A 274 -6.59 -10.97 23.39
CA GLY A 274 -7.83 -11.71 23.24
C GLY A 274 -9.07 -10.87 23.60
N PHE A 275 -9.08 -9.57 23.31
CA PHE A 275 -10.25 -8.73 23.50
C PHE A 275 -11.40 -9.21 22.61
N ASP A 276 -12.62 -8.85 23.00
CA ASP A 276 -13.82 -9.23 22.27
C ASP A 276 -13.84 -8.67 20.82
N ALA A 277 -14.63 -9.31 19.95
CA ALA A 277 -14.72 -8.95 18.54
C ALA A 277 -15.17 -7.49 18.32
N GLY A 278 -15.97 -6.92 19.22
CA GLY A 278 -16.45 -5.56 19.14
C GLY A 278 -15.30 -4.53 19.28
N ILE A 279 -14.38 -4.76 20.23
CA ILE A 279 -13.20 -3.90 20.42
C ILE A 279 -12.26 -3.99 19.22
N VAL A 280 -12.00 -5.21 18.72
CA VAL A 280 -11.18 -5.42 17.51
C VAL A 280 -11.81 -4.71 16.31
N ALA A 281 -13.12 -4.82 16.13
CA ALA A 281 -13.85 -4.16 15.06
C ALA A 281 -13.77 -2.63 15.17
N ALA A 282 -13.85 -2.08 16.38
CA ALA A 282 -13.73 -0.64 16.61
C ALA A 282 -12.34 -0.11 16.20
N TRP A 283 -11.24 -0.76 16.62
CA TRP A 283 -9.89 -0.38 16.20
C TRP A 283 -9.66 -0.53 14.70
N SER A 284 -10.15 -1.62 14.10
CA SER A 284 -10.06 -1.85 12.65
C SER A 284 -10.79 -0.76 11.85
N THR A 285 -12.02 -0.40 12.28
CA THR A 285 -12.82 0.65 11.65
C THR A 285 -12.18 2.02 11.81
N ALA A 286 -11.61 2.32 12.98
CA ALA A 286 -10.88 3.56 13.24
C ALA A 286 -9.69 3.70 12.27
N LEU A 287 -8.86 2.67 12.14
CA LEU A 287 -7.71 2.67 11.23
C LEU A 287 -8.13 2.92 9.78
N VAL A 288 -9.18 2.25 9.31
CA VAL A 288 -9.71 2.46 7.96
C VAL A 288 -10.19 3.91 7.77
N ARG A 289 -10.93 4.47 8.74
CA ARG A 289 -11.38 5.87 8.69
C ARG A 289 -10.21 6.85 8.63
N GLU A 290 -9.16 6.62 9.41
CA GLU A 290 -7.95 7.45 9.41
C GLU A 290 -7.24 7.42 8.04
N ILE A 291 -7.14 6.24 7.40
CA ILE A 291 -6.59 6.12 6.04
C ILE A 291 -7.40 6.99 5.05
N PHE A 292 -8.73 6.92 5.10
CA PHE A 292 -9.57 7.75 4.23
C PHE A 292 -9.49 9.24 4.56
N CYS A 293 -9.27 9.62 5.83
CA CYS A 293 -9.00 11.02 6.22
C CYS A 293 -7.63 11.52 5.74
N ALA A 294 -6.63 10.64 5.58
CA ALA A 294 -5.31 11.02 5.06
C ALA A 294 -5.34 11.41 3.57
N LEU A 295 -6.28 10.87 2.78
CA LEU A 295 -6.36 11.14 1.35
C LEU A 295 -6.64 12.61 1.00
N PRO A 296 -7.65 13.29 1.59
CA PRO A 296 -7.87 14.72 1.32
C PRO A 296 -6.71 15.59 1.80
N LEU A 297 -6.04 15.23 2.90
CA LEU A 297 -4.82 15.92 3.33
C LEU A 297 -3.70 15.79 2.30
N ALA A 298 -3.45 14.57 1.81
CA ALA A 298 -2.46 14.35 0.74
C ALA A 298 -2.82 15.11 -0.54
N ALA A 299 -4.10 15.15 -0.91
CA ALA A 299 -4.60 15.91 -2.05
C ALA A 299 -4.35 17.43 -1.89
N ALA A 300 -4.63 17.98 -0.72
CA ALA A 300 -4.40 19.41 -0.43
C ALA A 300 -2.89 19.76 -0.50
N LEU A 301 -2.02 18.91 0.07
CA LEU A 301 -0.58 19.10 -0.01
C LEU A 301 -0.06 18.99 -1.45
N PHE A 302 -0.59 18.05 -2.23
CA PHE A 302 -0.24 17.90 -3.65
C PHE A 302 -0.71 19.10 -4.48
N ALA A 303 -1.91 19.62 -4.24
CA ALA A 303 -2.37 20.88 -4.85
C ALA A 303 -1.45 22.05 -4.50
N GLY A 304 -0.97 22.12 -3.26
CA GLY A 304 0.07 23.07 -2.84
C GLY A 304 1.38 22.90 -3.61
N CYS A 305 1.80 21.67 -3.92
CA CYS A 305 2.95 21.38 -4.77
C CYS A 305 2.77 21.97 -6.18
N LEU A 306 1.62 21.72 -6.81
CA LEU A 306 1.31 22.26 -8.15
C LEU A 306 1.27 23.79 -8.15
N ALA A 307 0.63 24.40 -7.15
CA ALA A 307 0.59 25.86 -7.00
C ALA A 307 1.99 26.46 -6.81
N SER A 308 2.85 25.82 -6.00
CA SER A 308 4.24 26.25 -5.80
C SER A 308 5.07 26.16 -7.08
N LEU A 309 4.95 25.07 -7.84
CA LEU A 309 5.63 24.89 -9.13
C LEU A 309 5.13 25.88 -10.18
N MET A 310 3.82 26.08 -10.27
CA MET A 310 3.22 27.05 -11.16
C MET A 310 3.71 28.48 -10.86
N HIS A 311 3.72 28.87 -9.59
CA HIS A 311 4.28 30.17 -9.18
C HIS A 311 5.75 30.29 -9.57
N SER A 312 6.57 29.23 -9.34
CA SER A 312 7.98 29.23 -9.74
C SER A 312 8.15 29.38 -11.25
N PHE A 313 7.32 28.71 -12.06
CA PHE A 313 7.36 28.79 -13.51
C PHE A 313 7.00 30.20 -14.02
N LEU A 314 5.97 30.82 -13.44
CA LEU A 314 5.49 32.15 -13.83
C LEU A 314 6.45 33.28 -13.43
N THR A 315 7.13 33.15 -12.29
CA THR A 315 8.05 34.17 -11.77
C THR A 315 9.49 34.05 -12.27
N SER A 316 9.85 32.92 -12.89
CA SER A 316 11.19 32.71 -13.45
C SER A 316 11.40 33.46 -14.78
N ILE A 317 12.59 34.02 -14.98
CA ILE A 317 12.96 34.74 -16.19
C ILE A 317 12.87 33.83 -17.42
N PRO A 318 12.20 34.23 -18.52
CA PRO A 318 12.14 33.47 -19.76
C PRO A 318 13.54 33.08 -20.27
N GLY A 319 13.72 31.82 -20.70
CA GLY A 319 15.00 31.32 -21.23
C GLY A 319 16.06 30.99 -20.17
N SER A 320 15.81 31.26 -18.89
CA SER A 320 16.76 30.93 -17.83
C SER A 320 16.81 29.41 -17.56
N GLN A 321 17.98 28.92 -17.11
CA GLN A 321 18.15 27.52 -16.73
C GLN A 321 17.17 27.07 -15.63
N PRO A 322 16.90 27.86 -14.56
CA PRO A 322 15.91 27.50 -13.56
C PRO A 322 14.50 27.31 -14.13
N ARG A 323 14.08 28.17 -15.08
CA ARG A 323 12.76 28.05 -15.72
C ARG A 323 12.64 26.77 -16.54
N ASN A 324 13.69 26.39 -17.27
CA ASN A 324 13.68 25.16 -18.04
C ASN A 324 13.57 23.92 -17.13
N GLN A 325 14.28 23.88 -16.00
CA GLN A 325 14.17 22.80 -15.01
C GLN A 325 12.76 22.73 -14.41
N VAL A 326 12.20 23.87 -13.98
CA VAL A 326 10.83 23.93 -13.44
C VAL A 326 9.81 23.49 -14.48
N LYS A 327 9.99 23.84 -15.76
CA LYS A 327 9.09 23.46 -16.85
C LYS A 327 8.90 21.93 -16.93
N TRP A 328 9.97 21.17 -16.89
CA TRP A 328 9.91 19.71 -16.99
C TRP A 328 9.32 19.07 -15.74
N ILE A 329 9.74 19.52 -14.55
CA ILE A 329 9.18 19.04 -13.27
C ILE A 329 7.68 19.37 -13.19
N PHE A 330 7.29 20.59 -13.58
CA PHE A 330 5.89 21.01 -13.57
C PHE A 330 5.06 20.22 -14.58
N GLY A 331 5.59 19.99 -15.80
CA GLY A 331 4.93 19.15 -16.81
C GLY A 331 4.70 17.72 -16.30
N GLY A 332 5.71 17.11 -15.68
CA GLY A 332 5.59 15.79 -15.04
C GLY A 332 4.57 15.77 -13.90
N ALA A 333 4.55 16.80 -13.06
CA ALA A 333 3.60 16.92 -11.96
C ALA A 333 2.15 17.11 -12.44
N VAL A 334 1.94 17.92 -13.49
CA VAL A 334 0.63 18.09 -14.13
C VAL A 334 0.17 16.79 -14.77
N ALA A 335 1.04 16.09 -15.50
CA ALA A 335 0.71 14.78 -16.06
C ALA A 335 0.34 13.76 -14.97
N ALA A 336 1.04 13.77 -13.83
CA ALA A 336 0.73 12.93 -12.69
C ALA A 336 -0.58 13.31 -11.96
N ALA A 337 -1.02 14.56 -12.08
CA ALA A 337 -2.25 15.02 -11.44
C ALA A 337 -3.49 14.27 -11.95
N PHE A 338 -3.53 13.87 -13.23
CA PHE A 338 -4.66 13.13 -13.79
C PHE A 338 -4.85 11.77 -13.12
N PRO A 339 -3.85 10.87 -13.09
CA PRO A 339 -4.02 9.58 -12.43
C PRO A 339 -4.16 9.70 -10.90
N ILE A 340 -3.55 10.71 -10.25
CA ILE A 340 -3.76 10.98 -8.82
C ILE A 340 -5.20 11.38 -8.57
N THR A 341 -5.76 12.31 -9.36
CA THR A 341 -7.16 12.74 -9.24
C THR A 341 -8.11 11.57 -9.47
N TYR A 342 -7.83 10.72 -10.45
CA TYR A 342 -8.63 9.51 -10.68
C TYR A 342 -8.58 8.55 -9.48
N THR A 343 -7.42 8.34 -8.87
CA THR A 343 -7.28 7.52 -7.66
C THR A 343 -8.06 8.09 -6.48
N LEU A 344 -8.02 9.42 -6.29
CA LEU A 344 -8.79 10.12 -5.26
C LEU A 344 -10.30 10.05 -5.54
N PHE A 345 -10.71 10.14 -6.80
CA PHE A 345 -12.09 9.93 -7.20
C PHE A 345 -12.57 8.52 -6.86
N LEU A 346 -11.77 7.48 -7.15
CA LEU A 346 -12.10 6.11 -6.76
C LEU A 346 -12.23 5.98 -5.24
N ALA A 347 -11.31 6.57 -4.47
CA ALA A 347 -11.38 6.53 -3.00
C ALA A 347 -12.64 7.17 -2.44
N ALA A 348 -13.12 8.25 -3.07
CA ALA A 348 -14.31 8.99 -2.61
C ALA A 348 -15.62 8.40 -3.13
N ALA A 349 -15.69 8.03 -4.42
CA ALA A 349 -16.91 7.65 -5.10
C ALA A 349 -17.10 6.13 -5.25
N ARG A 350 -15.98 5.39 -5.27
CA ARG A 350 -15.96 3.92 -5.44
C ARG A 350 -14.89 3.28 -4.56
N PRO A 351 -15.03 3.35 -3.22
CA PRO A 351 -14.06 2.78 -2.28
C PRO A 351 -13.87 1.26 -2.46
N ASP A 352 -14.83 0.60 -3.08
CA ASP A 352 -14.79 -0.80 -3.48
C ASP A 352 -13.74 -1.11 -4.55
N GLN A 353 -13.37 -0.16 -5.40
CA GLN A 353 -12.35 -0.28 -6.46
C GLN A 353 -11.01 0.33 -6.06
N PHE A 354 -10.97 1.11 -4.97
CA PHE A 354 -9.76 1.80 -4.53
C PHE A 354 -8.68 0.82 -4.09
N GLY A 355 -7.49 0.96 -4.68
CA GLY A 355 -6.29 0.17 -4.32
C GLY A 355 -6.23 -1.24 -4.90
N PHE A 356 -7.12 -1.61 -5.85
CA PHE A 356 -7.20 -2.94 -6.43
C PHE A 356 -7.09 -3.00 -7.95
N GLY A 357 -6.54 -4.10 -8.44
CA GLY A 357 -6.54 -4.47 -9.84
C GLY A 357 -6.15 -3.32 -10.76
N GLY A 358 -7.00 -2.97 -11.70
CA GLY A 358 -6.82 -1.86 -12.62
C GLY A 358 -6.69 -0.49 -11.94
N ALA A 359 -7.20 -0.33 -10.72
CA ALA A 359 -7.12 0.93 -9.98
C ALA A 359 -5.73 1.21 -9.37
N THR A 360 -4.81 0.26 -9.38
CA THR A 360 -3.40 0.46 -8.96
C THR A 360 -2.54 1.09 -10.07
N TRP A 361 -2.89 0.87 -11.34
CA TRP A 361 -2.14 1.37 -12.50
C TRP A 361 -2.04 2.90 -12.57
N PRO A 362 -3.09 3.69 -12.21
CA PRO A 362 -2.96 5.14 -12.21
C PRO A 362 -1.80 5.65 -11.35
N MET A 363 -1.58 5.07 -10.18
CA MET A 363 -0.47 5.45 -9.30
C MET A 363 0.89 5.06 -9.88
N PHE A 364 0.96 3.96 -10.64
CA PHE A 364 2.16 3.61 -11.41
C PHE A 364 2.49 4.72 -12.43
N PHE A 365 1.53 5.15 -13.25
CA PHE A 365 1.72 6.20 -14.24
C PHE A 365 2.05 7.55 -13.59
N ALA A 366 1.37 7.92 -12.49
CA ALA A 366 1.67 9.13 -11.75
C ALA A 366 3.14 9.17 -11.33
N SER A 367 3.62 8.08 -10.76
CA SER A 367 5.00 7.98 -10.32
C SER A 367 6.00 7.99 -11.47
N LEU A 368 5.68 7.38 -12.62
CA LEU A 368 6.53 7.42 -13.81
C LEU A 368 6.63 8.84 -14.35
N CYS A 369 5.52 9.57 -14.46
CA CYS A 369 5.49 10.97 -14.91
C CYS A 369 6.35 11.87 -14.02
N ILE A 370 6.25 11.72 -12.71
CA ILE A 370 7.07 12.45 -11.74
C ILE A 370 8.55 12.09 -11.92
N THR A 371 8.88 10.81 -12.04
CA THR A 371 10.27 10.34 -12.20
C THR A 371 10.90 10.89 -13.49
N LEU A 372 10.17 10.89 -14.61
CA LEU A 372 10.63 11.45 -15.88
C LEU A 372 10.82 12.96 -15.78
N GLY A 373 9.91 13.69 -15.11
CA GLY A 373 10.04 15.12 -14.90
C GLY A 373 11.30 15.52 -14.11
N TYR A 374 11.83 14.64 -13.26
CA TYR A 374 13.09 14.87 -12.54
C TYR A 374 14.33 14.40 -13.31
N GLY A 375 14.18 13.50 -14.26
CA GLY A 375 15.29 12.90 -15.01
C GLY A 375 15.76 13.75 -16.20
N ILE A 376 14.98 14.77 -16.61
CA ILE A 376 15.28 15.72 -17.69
C ILE A 376 15.77 17.05 -17.11
#